data_710fcc4262e4808a36800f9aaecf782f
#
_entry.id   710fcc4262e4808a36800f9aaecf782f
#
_cell.length_a   1.000
_cell.length_b   1.000
_cell.length_c   1.000
_cell.angle_alpha   90.00
_cell.angle_beta   90.00
_cell.angle_gamma   90.00
#
_symmetry.space_group_name_H-M   'P 1'
#
loop_
_entity.id
_entity.type
_entity.pdbx_description
1 polymer ?
#
loop_
_entity_poly.entity_id
_entity_poly.type
_entity_poly.pdbx_seq_one_letter_code
_entity_poly.pdbx_strand_id
1 'polypeptide(L)'
;MAAVRRDFTLDDLAPEAAAAGIDRTILVQVLPDADETAEFLSLAGAADLVAGVVGWADLTSDRLTDTLAVLRTGTGGELLVGVRHLVQGEADPGWLNRADVRRGLGKVADAGLAYDLLTLPRQLPAAIATVRALPELVFVLDHLSKPPIASGELHPWVSLIRELAAEPNVFCKLSGMVTEADRTGWTVA
;
A
#
# COMPACT_ATOMS: atom_id res chain seq x y z
N MET A 1 15.86 19.20 -3.65
CA MET A 1 14.39 19.03 -3.58
C MET A 1 13.61 19.83 -4.61
N ALA A 2 14.21 20.76 -5.38
CA ALA A 2 13.49 21.50 -6.43
C ALA A 2 13.03 20.60 -7.61
N ALA A 3 13.80 19.59 -7.95
CA ALA A 3 13.53 18.71 -9.10
C ALA A 3 12.23 17.89 -9.01
N VAL A 4 11.71 17.65 -7.80
CA VAL A 4 10.46 16.89 -7.57
C VAL A 4 9.28 17.79 -7.17
N ARG A 5 9.43 19.12 -7.29
CA ARG A 5 8.37 20.08 -6.99
C ARG A 5 7.65 20.53 -8.28
N ARG A 6 7.07 19.58 -8.96
CA ARG A 6 6.20 19.82 -10.11
C ARG A 6 5.16 18.72 -10.19
N ASP A 7 4.14 18.92 -10.97
CA ASP A 7 3.21 17.86 -11.33
C ASP A 7 3.91 16.86 -12.25
N PHE A 8 3.66 15.58 -12.00
CA PHE A 8 4.08 14.46 -12.82
C PHE A 8 2.84 13.79 -13.37
N THR A 9 2.85 13.49 -14.67
CA THR A 9 1.73 12.88 -15.37
C THR A 9 2.13 11.52 -15.92
N LEU A 10 1.17 10.82 -16.53
CA LEU A 10 1.44 9.58 -17.24
C LEU A 10 2.37 9.80 -18.45
N ASP A 11 2.37 10.99 -19.06
CA ASP A 11 3.29 11.33 -20.14
C ASP A 11 4.74 11.42 -19.67
N ASP A 12 4.97 11.77 -18.39
CA ASP A 12 6.31 11.72 -17.78
C ASP A 12 6.72 10.27 -17.48
N LEU A 13 5.77 9.43 -17.03
CA LEU A 13 6.03 8.05 -16.61
C LEU A 13 6.23 7.10 -17.79
N ALA A 14 5.43 7.23 -18.85
CA ALA A 14 5.39 6.27 -19.95
C ALA A 14 6.76 6.02 -20.61
N PRO A 15 7.56 7.05 -20.96
CA PRO A 15 8.89 6.83 -21.54
C PRO A 15 9.86 6.14 -20.59
N GLU A 16 9.81 6.44 -19.30
CA GLU A 16 10.66 5.82 -18.27
C GLU A 16 10.27 4.35 -18.04
N ALA A 17 8.98 4.05 -18.00
CA ALA A 17 8.48 2.69 -17.90
C ALA A 17 8.91 1.85 -19.10
N ALA A 18 8.74 2.38 -20.32
CA ALA A 18 9.15 1.71 -21.54
C ALA A 18 10.67 1.46 -21.59
N ALA A 19 11.47 2.45 -21.20
CA ALA A 19 12.94 2.31 -21.14
C ALA A 19 13.38 1.25 -20.12
N ALA A 20 12.60 1.05 -19.06
CA ALA A 20 12.83 0.02 -18.03
C ALA A 20 12.21 -1.35 -18.38
N GLY A 21 11.54 -1.50 -19.52
CA GLY A 21 10.85 -2.72 -19.92
C GLY A 21 9.61 -3.03 -19.04
N ILE A 22 8.97 -1.99 -18.52
CA ILE A 22 7.75 -2.11 -17.70
C ILE A 22 6.54 -1.88 -18.60
N ASP A 23 5.72 -2.90 -18.73
CA ASP A 23 4.53 -2.86 -19.58
C ASP A 23 3.33 -2.24 -18.88
N ARG A 24 3.20 -2.42 -17.56
CA ARG A 24 2.06 -1.94 -16.76
C ARG A 24 2.45 -1.54 -15.35
N THR A 25 1.67 -0.64 -14.77
CA THR A 25 1.88 -0.12 -13.40
C THR A 25 0.62 -0.27 -12.56
N ILE A 26 0.77 -0.16 -11.25
CA ILE A 26 -0.34 -0.01 -10.30
C ILE A 26 -0.29 1.41 -9.74
N LEU A 27 -1.38 2.14 -9.87
CA LEU A 27 -1.52 3.46 -9.27
C LEU A 27 -1.96 3.31 -7.82
N VAL A 28 -1.25 3.94 -6.90
CA VAL A 28 -1.48 3.78 -5.46
C VAL A 28 -1.84 5.11 -4.82
N GLN A 29 -2.90 5.13 -4.01
CA GLN A 29 -3.39 6.31 -3.31
C GLN A 29 -2.26 7.04 -2.54
N VAL A 30 -2.41 8.36 -2.39
CA VAL A 30 -1.50 9.23 -1.65
C VAL A 30 -2.20 9.84 -0.43
N LEU A 31 -3.46 10.22 -0.58
CA LEU A 31 -4.28 10.82 0.48
C LEU A 31 -5.27 9.80 1.05
N PRO A 32 -5.65 9.92 2.33
CA PRO A 32 -6.75 9.15 2.90
C PRO A 32 -8.10 9.75 2.47
N ASP A 33 -8.40 9.66 1.17
CA ASP A 33 -9.55 10.28 0.55
C ASP A 33 -10.17 9.36 -0.52
N ALA A 34 -11.49 9.15 -0.43
CA ALA A 34 -12.24 8.34 -1.38
C ALA A 34 -12.44 9.08 -2.72
N ASP A 35 -12.46 10.40 -2.73
CA ASP A 35 -12.58 11.20 -3.95
C ASP A 35 -11.29 11.07 -4.78
N GLU A 36 -10.09 11.06 -4.16
CA GLU A 36 -8.82 10.73 -4.84
C GLU A 36 -8.90 9.32 -5.46
N THR A 37 -9.47 8.36 -4.76
CA THR A 37 -9.62 7.00 -5.30
C THR A 37 -10.48 6.98 -6.57
N ALA A 38 -11.60 7.70 -6.57
CA ALA A 38 -12.46 7.80 -7.75
C ALA A 38 -11.77 8.51 -8.93
N GLU A 39 -10.99 9.55 -8.66
CA GLU A 39 -10.17 10.23 -9.66
C GLU A 39 -9.12 9.28 -10.26
N PHE A 40 -8.40 8.53 -9.43
CA PHE A 40 -7.39 7.56 -9.87
C PHE A 40 -7.99 6.42 -10.69
N LEU A 41 -9.19 5.94 -10.35
CA LEU A 41 -9.91 4.95 -11.14
C LEU A 41 -10.28 5.51 -12.52
N SER A 42 -10.78 6.74 -12.57
CA SER A 42 -11.09 7.41 -13.83
C SER A 42 -9.86 7.59 -14.72
N LEU A 43 -8.73 8.00 -14.14
CA LEU A 43 -7.46 8.15 -14.84
C LEU A 43 -6.94 6.79 -15.34
N ALA A 44 -7.01 5.75 -14.53
CA ALA A 44 -6.59 4.41 -14.89
C ALA A 44 -7.42 3.82 -16.03
N GLY A 45 -8.75 4.05 -16.02
CA GLY A 45 -9.64 3.62 -17.09
C GLY A 45 -9.38 4.29 -18.45
N ALA A 46 -8.64 5.40 -18.47
CA ALA A 46 -8.25 6.12 -19.67
C ALA A 46 -6.81 5.81 -20.14
N ALA A 47 -6.07 4.92 -19.45
CA ALA A 47 -4.64 4.74 -19.67
C ALA A 47 -4.20 3.27 -19.62
N ASP A 48 -3.82 2.71 -20.75
CA ASP A 48 -3.37 1.30 -20.86
C ASP A 48 -2.17 0.95 -19.96
N LEU A 49 -1.35 1.94 -19.61
CA LEU A 49 -0.18 1.75 -18.73
C LEU A 49 -0.58 1.38 -17.31
N VAL A 50 -1.80 1.74 -16.84
CA VAL A 50 -2.27 1.46 -15.49
C VAL A 50 -3.13 0.20 -15.47
N ALA A 51 -2.62 -0.86 -14.83
CA ALA A 51 -3.30 -2.14 -14.74
C ALA A 51 -4.24 -2.27 -13.53
N GLY A 52 -4.15 -1.34 -12.59
CA GLY A 52 -5.00 -1.35 -11.40
C GLY A 52 -4.72 -0.18 -10.47
N VAL A 53 -5.63 0.01 -9.55
CA VAL A 53 -5.59 1.07 -8.54
C VAL A 53 -5.67 0.46 -7.15
N VAL A 54 -4.76 0.84 -6.28
CA VAL A 54 -4.87 0.65 -4.83
C VAL A 54 -5.37 1.98 -4.26
N GLY A 55 -6.65 2.03 -3.93
CA GLY A 55 -7.32 3.22 -3.43
C GLY A 55 -7.31 3.34 -1.91
N TRP A 56 -8.10 4.26 -1.39
CA TRP A 56 -8.39 4.42 0.02
C TRP A 56 -9.90 4.33 0.28
N ALA A 57 -10.24 3.70 1.40
CA ALA A 57 -11.57 3.76 1.99
C ALA A 57 -11.44 3.69 3.51
N ASP A 58 -12.34 4.34 4.25
CA ASP A 58 -12.33 4.32 5.71
C ASP A 58 -12.71 2.92 6.24
N LEU A 59 -11.68 2.17 6.68
CA LEU A 59 -11.83 0.82 7.23
C LEU A 59 -12.69 0.79 8.50
N THR A 60 -12.80 1.91 9.21
CA THR A 60 -13.55 1.99 10.48
C THR A 60 -15.03 2.27 10.26
N SER A 61 -15.41 2.67 9.03
CA SER A 61 -16.77 3.03 8.67
C SER A 61 -17.70 1.81 8.57
N ASP A 62 -18.87 1.93 9.18
CA ASP A 62 -19.93 0.94 9.01
C ASP A 62 -20.42 0.86 7.53
N ARG A 63 -20.25 1.95 6.78
CA ARG A 63 -20.62 2.07 5.36
C ARG A 63 -19.53 1.63 4.38
N LEU A 64 -18.44 1.02 4.86
CA LEU A 64 -17.33 0.63 3.99
C LEU A 64 -17.77 -0.24 2.80
N THR A 65 -18.68 -1.19 3.02
CA THR A 65 -19.21 -2.05 1.93
C THR A 65 -19.89 -1.22 0.84
N ASP A 66 -20.70 -0.22 1.22
CA ASP A 66 -21.38 0.67 0.27
C ASP A 66 -20.34 1.53 -0.49
N THR A 67 -19.35 2.05 0.22
CA THR A 67 -18.25 2.84 -0.39
C THR A 67 -17.50 2.02 -1.43
N LEU A 68 -17.10 0.79 -1.11
CA LEU A 68 -16.41 -0.10 -2.05
C LEU A 68 -17.31 -0.44 -3.25
N ALA A 69 -18.59 -0.65 -3.05
CA ALA A 69 -19.55 -0.91 -4.14
C ALA A 69 -19.66 0.31 -5.07
N VAL A 70 -19.76 1.52 -4.53
CA VAL A 70 -19.79 2.77 -5.31
C VAL A 70 -18.51 2.93 -6.13
N LEU A 71 -17.32 2.74 -5.53
CA LEU A 71 -16.05 2.83 -6.24
C LEU A 71 -15.96 1.81 -7.39
N ARG A 72 -16.40 0.58 -7.17
CA ARG A 72 -16.36 -0.49 -8.19
C ARG A 72 -17.35 -0.32 -9.32
N THR A 73 -18.46 0.40 -9.11
CA THR A 73 -19.46 0.68 -10.14
C THR A 73 -19.23 2.01 -10.86
N GLY A 74 -18.30 2.84 -10.37
CA GLY A 74 -17.89 4.09 -10.99
C GLY A 74 -17.00 3.88 -12.22
N THR A 75 -16.59 4.97 -12.86
CA THR A 75 -15.70 4.96 -14.03
C THR A 75 -14.37 4.32 -13.66
N GLY A 76 -13.93 3.30 -14.41
CA GLY A 76 -12.68 2.56 -14.15
C GLY A 76 -12.73 1.68 -12.90
N GLY A 77 -13.90 1.49 -12.29
CA GLY A 77 -14.06 0.75 -11.03
C GLY A 77 -13.63 -0.71 -11.08
N GLU A 78 -13.61 -1.32 -12.26
CA GLU A 78 -13.07 -2.67 -12.51
C GLU A 78 -11.55 -2.77 -12.26
N LEU A 79 -10.86 -1.62 -12.25
CA LEU A 79 -9.43 -1.52 -11.98
C LEU A 79 -9.11 -1.36 -10.47
N LEU A 80 -10.12 -1.28 -9.59
CA LEU A 80 -9.86 -1.29 -8.15
C LEU A 80 -9.39 -2.68 -7.73
N VAL A 81 -8.09 -2.82 -7.43
CA VAL A 81 -7.45 -4.09 -7.06
C VAL A 81 -7.11 -4.20 -5.58
N GLY A 82 -7.11 -3.11 -4.85
CA GLY A 82 -6.81 -3.10 -3.42
C GLY A 82 -7.14 -1.77 -2.75
N VAL A 83 -6.97 -1.77 -1.44
CA VAL A 83 -7.05 -0.56 -0.61
C VAL A 83 -5.84 -0.46 0.30
N ARG A 84 -5.47 0.78 0.67
CA ARG A 84 -4.39 1.07 1.58
C ARG A 84 -4.80 2.15 2.58
N HIS A 85 -4.39 1.98 3.83
CA HIS A 85 -4.40 3.05 4.82
C HIS A 85 -2.97 3.40 5.23
N LEU A 86 -2.72 4.67 5.57
CA LEU A 86 -1.40 5.16 5.98
C LEU A 86 -1.11 4.76 7.44
N VAL A 87 -1.06 3.45 7.73
CA VAL A 87 -0.86 2.91 9.09
C VAL A 87 0.40 3.46 9.73
N GLN A 88 1.44 3.72 8.94
CA GLN A 88 2.68 4.35 9.42
C GLN A 88 2.45 5.70 10.15
N GLY A 89 1.38 6.42 9.83
CA GLY A 89 0.99 7.70 10.45
C GLY A 89 0.22 7.55 11.75
N GLU A 90 -0.27 6.34 12.06
CA GLU A 90 -1.06 6.11 13.26
C GLU A 90 -0.19 6.17 14.52
N ALA A 91 -0.69 6.89 15.54
CA ALA A 91 0.02 7.00 16.82
C ALA A 91 0.05 5.67 17.59
N ASP A 92 -1.05 4.90 17.50
CA ASP A 92 -1.14 3.57 18.11
C ASP A 92 -0.43 2.52 17.23
N PRO A 93 0.66 1.89 17.69
CA PRO A 93 1.30 0.81 16.94
C PRO A 93 0.43 -0.43 16.79
N GLY A 94 -0.60 -0.58 17.63
CA GLY A 94 -1.60 -1.64 17.60
C GLY A 94 -2.82 -1.34 16.73
N TRP A 95 -2.86 -0.26 15.97
CA TRP A 95 -4.03 0.20 15.20
C TRP A 95 -4.67 -0.92 14.36
N LEU A 96 -3.88 -1.75 13.69
CA LEU A 96 -4.36 -2.89 12.90
C LEU A 96 -5.09 -3.96 13.74
N ASN A 97 -4.85 -4.03 15.06
CA ASN A 97 -5.52 -4.98 15.97
C ASN A 97 -6.89 -4.48 16.44
N ARG A 98 -7.28 -3.24 16.16
CA ARG A 98 -8.58 -2.69 16.55
C ARG A 98 -9.70 -3.51 15.91
N ALA A 99 -10.75 -3.73 16.69
CA ALA A 99 -11.89 -4.55 16.23
C ALA A 99 -12.63 -3.96 15.03
N ASP A 100 -12.76 -2.61 14.97
CA ASP A 100 -13.36 -1.90 13.85
C ASP A 100 -12.51 -2.01 12.59
N VAL A 101 -11.19 -1.87 12.69
CA VAL A 101 -10.24 -2.02 11.58
C VAL A 101 -10.29 -3.46 11.03
N ARG A 102 -10.24 -4.48 11.89
CA ARG A 102 -10.32 -5.89 11.46
C ARG A 102 -11.65 -6.23 10.80
N ARG A 103 -12.76 -5.67 11.30
CA ARG A 103 -14.05 -5.79 10.58
C ARG A 103 -13.99 -5.18 9.19
N GLY A 104 -13.37 -4.01 9.06
CA GLY A 104 -13.17 -3.36 7.76
C GLY A 104 -12.30 -4.19 6.81
N LEU A 105 -11.19 -4.74 7.30
CA LEU A 105 -10.32 -5.62 6.52
C LEU A 105 -11.05 -6.91 6.08
N GLY A 106 -11.94 -7.46 6.90
CA GLY A 106 -12.85 -8.55 6.49
C GLY A 106 -13.73 -8.16 5.31
N LYS A 107 -14.33 -6.94 5.33
CA LYS A 107 -15.12 -6.43 4.20
C LYS A 107 -14.27 -6.22 2.93
N VAL A 108 -12.99 -5.88 3.07
CA VAL A 108 -12.05 -5.78 1.94
C VAL A 108 -11.81 -7.17 1.34
N ALA A 109 -11.62 -8.19 2.18
CA ALA A 109 -11.50 -9.59 1.74
C ALA A 109 -12.77 -10.06 1.02
N ASP A 110 -13.96 -9.80 1.59
CA ASP A 110 -15.26 -10.13 0.99
C ASP A 110 -15.47 -9.48 -0.37
N ALA A 111 -14.87 -8.30 -0.58
CA ALA A 111 -14.88 -7.61 -1.87
C ALA A 111 -13.85 -8.16 -2.86
N GLY A 112 -13.02 -9.14 -2.49
CA GLY A 112 -11.97 -9.72 -3.33
C GLY A 112 -10.83 -8.75 -3.63
N LEU A 113 -10.59 -7.77 -2.74
CA LEU A 113 -9.52 -6.78 -2.86
C LEU A 113 -8.32 -7.15 -1.99
N ALA A 114 -7.11 -6.74 -2.41
CA ALA A 114 -5.93 -6.81 -1.59
C ALA A 114 -5.87 -5.65 -0.57
N TYR A 115 -5.05 -5.82 0.47
CA TYR A 115 -4.75 -4.73 1.41
C TYR A 115 -3.25 -4.46 1.48
N ASP A 116 -2.85 -3.22 1.16
CA ASP A 116 -1.47 -2.79 1.24
C ASP A 116 -1.12 -2.36 2.68
N LEU A 117 -0.11 -3.03 3.26
CA LEU A 117 0.41 -2.78 4.60
C LEU A 117 1.52 -1.71 4.54
N LEU A 118 1.16 -0.43 4.64
CA LEU A 118 2.12 0.67 4.75
C LEU A 118 2.43 0.92 6.23
N THR A 119 3.45 0.25 6.74
CA THR A 119 3.81 0.20 8.16
C THR A 119 5.25 0.64 8.42
N LEU A 120 5.53 0.93 9.69
CA LEU A 120 6.87 1.08 10.26
C LEU A 120 7.22 -0.17 11.07
N PRO A 121 8.52 -0.42 11.40
CA PRO A 121 8.94 -1.60 12.18
C PRO A 121 8.18 -1.79 13.50
N ARG A 122 7.82 -0.71 14.18
CA ARG A 122 7.06 -0.75 15.45
C ARG A 122 5.64 -1.32 15.31
N GLN A 123 5.10 -1.35 14.09
CA GLN A 123 3.75 -1.82 13.78
C GLN A 123 3.73 -3.27 13.24
N LEU A 124 4.89 -3.86 12.95
CA LEU A 124 4.99 -5.23 12.44
C LEU A 124 4.34 -6.28 13.36
N PRO A 125 4.45 -6.21 14.71
CA PRO A 125 3.73 -7.18 15.56
C PRO A 125 2.22 -7.16 15.35
N ALA A 126 1.62 -5.98 15.18
CA ALA A 126 0.20 -5.84 14.88
C ALA A 126 -0.15 -6.32 13.46
N ALA A 127 0.72 -6.04 12.48
CA ALA A 127 0.56 -6.52 11.12
C ALA A 127 0.56 -8.06 11.06
N ILE A 128 1.52 -8.72 11.70
CA ILE A 128 1.61 -10.19 11.79
C ILE A 128 0.35 -10.78 12.42
N ALA A 129 -0.09 -10.23 13.55
CA ALA A 129 -1.29 -10.69 14.24
C ALA A 129 -2.56 -10.51 13.38
N THR A 130 -2.62 -9.44 12.58
CA THR A 130 -3.76 -9.16 11.69
C THR A 130 -3.76 -10.07 10.48
N VAL A 131 -2.60 -10.28 9.84
CA VAL A 131 -2.43 -11.21 8.72
C VAL A 131 -2.89 -12.62 9.10
N ARG A 132 -2.47 -13.11 10.25
CA ARG A 132 -2.88 -14.44 10.79
C ARG A 132 -4.36 -14.53 11.11
N ALA A 133 -4.97 -13.42 11.52
CA ALA A 133 -6.39 -13.37 11.83
C ALA A 133 -7.29 -13.33 10.58
N LEU A 134 -6.73 -13.01 9.41
CA LEU A 134 -7.47 -12.83 8.15
C LEU A 134 -6.77 -13.60 7.01
N PRO A 135 -6.75 -14.95 7.07
CA PRO A 135 -6.01 -15.77 6.09
C PRO A 135 -6.57 -15.68 4.66
N GLU A 136 -7.82 -15.28 4.50
CA GLU A 136 -8.47 -15.11 3.19
C GLU A 136 -8.13 -13.76 2.52
N LEU A 137 -7.59 -12.79 3.27
CA LEU A 137 -7.19 -11.49 2.73
C LEU A 137 -5.76 -11.57 2.19
N VAL A 138 -5.56 -11.13 0.96
CA VAL A 138 -4.22 -10.93 0.40
C VAL A 138 -3.65 -9.62 0.93
N PHE A 139 -2.47 -9.71 1.54
CA PHE A 139 -1.72 -8.55 2.01
C PHE A 139 -0.50 -8.27 1.14
N VAL A 140 -0.23 -7.00 0.91
CA VAL A 140 0.98 -6.54 0.20
C VAL A 140 1.76 -5.62 1.12
N LEU A 141 2.91 -6.05 1.60
CA LEU A 141 3.76 -5.24 2.46
C LEU A 141 4.48 -4.16 1.65
N ASP A 142 4.23 -2.90 1.95
CA ASP A 142 4.90 -1.78 1.30
C ASP A 142 6.32 -1.61 1.86
N HIS A 143 7.30 -1.49 0.94
CA HIS A 143 8.66 -1.03 1.22
C HIS A 143 9.36 -1.79 2.36
N LEU A 144 9.13 -3.12 2.47
CA LEU A 144 9.69 -3.96 3.53
C LEU A 144 9.41 -3.45 4.96
N SER A 145 8.30 -2.71 5.16
CA SER A 145 8.01 -2.01 6.43
C SER A 145 9.13 -1.06 6.88
N LYS A 146 9.80 -0.43 5.91
CA LYS A 146 10.81 0.63 6.13
C LYS A 146 11.89 0.26 7.13
N PRO A 147 12.80 -0.66 6.78
CA PRO A 147 13.91 -1.05 7.65
C PRO A 147 14.77 0.15 8.06
N PRO A 148 15.26 0.23 9.30
CA PRO A 148 16.05 1.37 9.79
C PRO A 148 17.49 1.34 9.24
N ILE A 149 17.65 1.52 7.92
CA ILE A 149 18.92 1.38 7.19
C ILE A 149 19.94 2.39 7.68
N ALA A 150 19.55 3.66 7.86
CA ALA A 150 20.49 4.72 8.24
C ALA A 150 21.17 4.47 9.59
N SER A 151 20.50 3.83 10.55
CA SER A 151 21.07 3.50 11.85
C SER A 151 21.86 2.19 11.85
N GLY A 152 21.55 1.27 10.93
CA GLY A 152 22.06 -0.08 10.93
C GLY A 152 21.49 -0.98 12.03
N GLU A 153 20.62 -0.47 12.89
CA GLU A 153 20.00 -1.21 13.99
C GLU A 153 18.79 -2.03 13.49
N LEU A 154 19.06 -3.10 12.77
CA LEU A 154 18.02 -3.88 12.10
C LEU A 154 17.20 -4.79 13.03
N HIS A 155 17.53 -4.90 14.32
CA HIS A 155 16.68 -5.60 15.29
C HIS A 155 15.67 -4.63 15.95
N PRO A 156 14.41 -5.07 16.18
CA PRO A 156 13.82 -6.41 15.92
C PRO A 156 13.29 -6.60 14.49
N TRP A 157 13.44 -5.61 13.58
CA TRP A 157 12.86 -5.66 12.23
C TRP A 157 13.18 -6.98 11.50
N VAL A 158 14.44 -7.46 11.51
CA VAL A 158 14.87 -8.70 10.82
C VAL A 158 14.07 -9.93 11.27
N SER A 159 13.82 -10.08 12.57
CA SER A 159 13.06 -11.22 13.08
C SER A 159 11.58 -11.11 12.70
N LEU A 160 11.01 -9.92 12.81
CA LEU A 160 9.60 -9.67 12.50
C LEU A 160 9.28 -9.80 11.01
N ILE A 161 10.19 -9.32 10.13
CA ILE A 161 9.98 -9.45 8.69
C ILE A 161 10.05 -10.91 8.23
N ARG A 162 10.93 -11.73 8.84
CA ARG A 162 10.99 -13.17 8.57
C ARG A 162 9.76 -13.89 9.06
N GLU A 163 9.21 -13.48 10.20
CA GLU A 163 7.96 -14.02 10.73
C GLU A 163 6.78 -13.70 9.80
N LEU A 164 6.66 -12.44 9.34
CA LEU A 164 5.64 -12.03 8.40
C LEU A 164 5.78 -12.74 7.04
N ALA A 165 7.00 -12.91 6.55
CA ALA A 165 7.29 -13.58 5.27
C ALA A 165 6.97 -15.08 5.26
N ALA A 166 6.72 -15.70 6.42
CA ALA A 166 6.28 -17.08 6.52
C ALA A 166 4.77 -17.24 6.28
N GLU A 167 4.02 -16.15 6.27
CA GLU A 167 2.57 -16.19 6.06
C GLU A 167 2.24 -16.30 4.57
N PRO A 168 1.40 -17.29 4.15
CA PRO A 168 1.17 -17.61 2.73
C PRO A 168 0.37 -16.54 1.98
N ASN A 169 -0.34 -15.66 2.68
CA ASN A 169 -1.18 -14.61 2.13
C ASN A 169 -0.48 -13.24 2.09
N VAL A 170 0.87 -13.19 2.20
CA VAL A 170 1.65 -11.96 2.18
C VAL A 170 2.58 -11.90 0.98
N PHE A 171 2.51 -10.79 0.26
CA PHE A 171 3.46 -10.38 -0.78
C PHE A 171 4.21 -9.14 -0.32
N CYS A 172 5.32 -8.80 -1.00
CA CYS A 172 6.12 -7.65 -0.58
C CYS A 172 6.61 -6.82 -1.77
N LYS A 173 6.53 -5.51 -1.66
CA LYS A 173 7.15 -4.55 -2.60
C LYS A 173 8.60 -4.29 -2.19
N LEU A 174 9.54 -4.66 -3.05
CA LEU A 174 10.97 -4.37 -2.90
C LEU A 174 11.26 -2.95 -3.41
N SER A 175 10.93 -1.95 -2.61
CA SER A 175 11.00 -0.53 -3.00
C SER A 175 11.16 0.37 -1.78
N GLY A 176 11.36 1.68 -1.99
CA GLY A 176 11.33 2.70 -0.95
C GLY A 176 12.49 2.68 0.06
N MET A 177 13.42 1.74 -0.03
CA MET A 177 14.51 1.58 0.95
C MET A 177 15.47 2.76 0.98
N VAL A 178 15.65 3.45 -0.14
CA VAL A 178 16.51 4.64 -0.23
C VAL A 178 16.01 5.79 0.66
N THR A 179 14.72 5.83 0.96
CA THR A 179 14.15 6.85 1.85
C THR A 179 14.54 6.65 3.32
N GLU A 180 14.90 5.42 3.68
CA GLU A 180 15.32 5.03 5.02
C GLU A 180 16.85 5.00 5.19
N ALA A 181 17.59 5.20 4.09
CA ALA A 181 19.06 5.27 4.10
C ALA A 181 19.56 6.65 4.52
N ASP A 182 20.86 6.73 4.85
CA ASP A 182 21.51 8.03 5.03
C ASP A 182 21.50 8.81 3.72
N ARG A 183 20.86 10.00 3.73
CA ARG A 183 20.67 10.84 2.54
C ARG A 183 21.96 11.33 1.89
N THR A 184 23.05 11.32 2.65
CA THR A 184 24.36 11.85 2.22
C THR A 184 25.40 10.78 2.00
N GLY A 185 25.24 9.62 2.60
CA GLY A 185 26.27 8.58 2.64
C GLY A 185 25.87 7.23 2.02
N TRP A 186 24.64 7.07 1.49
CA TRP A 186 24.25 5.81 0.87
C TRP A 186 24.98 5.56 -0.46
N THR A 187 25.30 4.31 -0.73
CA THR A 187 25.90 3.86 -1.98
C THR A 187 25.12 2.68 -2.55
N VAL A 188 25.30 2.38 -3.83
CA VAL A 188 24.69 1.22 -4.51
C VAL A 188 25.49 -0.09 -4.29
N ALA A 189 26.49 -0.05 -3.46
CA ALA A 189 27.37 -1.19 -3.14
C ALA A 189 26.92 -1.87 -1.85
#